data_3192197a0d38c4ce4444bb63ad4201f4
#
_entry.id   3192197a0d38c4ce4444bb63ad4201f4
#
_cell.length_a   1.000
_cell.length_b   1.000
_cell.length_c   1.000
_cell.angle_alpha   90.00
_cell.angle_beta   90.00
_cell.angle_gamma   90.00
#
_symmetry.space_group_name_H-M   'P 1'
#
loop_
_entity.id
_entity.type
_entity.pdbx_description
1 polymer ?
#
loop_
_entity_poly.entity_id
_entity_poly.type
_entity_poly.pdbx_seq_one_letter_code
_entity_poly.pdbx_strand_id
1 'polypeptide(L)'
;MTAAPTWWVYLLRCGDGTLYCGIALDVEARLEQHRAGKGAKYTRGRGPLELVYREACHSRPEALRRERAIKRMRRSAKAALL
;
A
#
# COMPACT_ATOMS: atom_id res chain seq x y z
N MET A 1 -26.05 -3.57 13.72
CA MET A 1 -25.46 -2.41 13.02
C MET A 1 -24.09 -2.78 12.49
N THR A 2 -23.88 -2.65 11.18
CA THR A 2 -22.62 -3.03 10.56
C THR A 2 -21.63 -1.87 10.67
N ALA A 3 -20.43 -2.15 11.15
CA ALA A 3 -19.36 -1.14 11.15
C ALA A 3 -18.98 -0.80 9.70
N ALA A 4 -18.55 0.43 9.45
CA ALA A 4 -18.01 0.80 8.14
C ALA A 4 -16.78 -0.06 7.86
N PRO A 5 -16.56 -0.47 6.58
CA PRO A 5 -15.37 -1.25 6.25
C PRO A 5 -14.11 -0.43 6.51
N THR A 6 -13.07 -1.10 6.98
CA THR A 6 -11.77 -0.49 7.21
C THR A 6 -11.03 -0.32 5.89
N TRP A 7 -10.58 0.90 5.63
CA TRP A 7 -9.66 1.17 4.54
C TRP A 7 -8.23 1.09 5.06
N TRP A 8 -7.33 0.55 4.26
CA TRP A 8 -5.94 0.37 4.63
C TRP A 8 -5.03 1.15 3.69
N VAL A 9 -4.05 1.84 4.26
CA VAL A 9 -2.89 2.31 3.51
C VAL A 9 -1.82 1.25 3.72
N TYR A 10 -1.13 0.87 2.65
CA TYR A 10 -0.11 -0.18 2.73
C TYR A 10 1.12 0.19 1.92
N LEU A 11 2.25 -0.41 2.31
CA LEU A 11 3.50 -0.31 1.58
C LEU A 11 3.94 -1.70 1.15
N LEU A 12 4.32 -1.81 -0.12
CA LEU A 12 4.95 -3.01 -0.68
C LEU A 12 6.41 -2.71 -0.95
N ARG A 13 7.28 -3.62 -0.52
CA ARG A 13 8.68 -3.60 -0.95
C ARG A 13 8.76 -4.39 -2.24
N CYS A 14 9.31 -3.77 -3.28
CA CYS A 14 9.52 -4.40 -4.58
C CYS A 14 10.89 -5.10 -4.63
N GLY A 15 11.06 -5.99 -5.61
CA GLY A 15 12.31 -6.74 -5.76
C GLY A 15 13.53 -5.87 -5.99
N ASP A 16 13.33 -4.67 -6.55
CA ASP A 16 14.41 -3.68 -6.75
C ASP A 16 14.67 -2.80 -5.51
N GLY A 17 14.01 -3.10 -4.39
CA GLY A 17 14.18 -2.35 -3.13
C GLY A 17 13.32 -1.09 -3.02
N THR A 18 12.56 -0.74 -4.04
CA THR A 18 11.65 0.42 -3.98
C THR A 18 10.41 0.10 -3.16
N LEU A 19 9.74 1.15 -2.67
CA LEU A 19 8.51 1.04 -1.89
C LEU A 19 7.34 1.60 -2.68
N TYR A 20 6.27 0.82 -2.79
CA TYR A 20 5.02 1.24 -3.42
C TYR A 20 3.96 1.46 -2.35
N CYS A 21 3.26 2.58 -2.40
CA CYS A 21 2.17 2.90 -1.47
C CYS A 21 0.82 2.85 -2.19
N GLY A 22 -0.15 2.18 -1.57
CA GLY A 22 -1.51 2.09 -2.10
C GLY A 22 -2.55 2.06 -0.99
N ILE A 23 -3.82 2.02 -1.39
CA ILE A 23 -4.94 1.84 -0.46
C ILE A 23 -5.80 0.66 -0.91
N ALA A 24 -6.44 -0.01 0.04
CA ALA A 24 -7.32 -1.13 -0.26
C ALA A 24 -8.25 -1.42 0.91
N LEU A 25 -9.39 -2.03 0.62
CA LEU A 25 -10.27 -2.62 1.64
C LEU A 25 -9.73 -3.98 2.08
N ASP A 26 -9.23 -4.77 1.14
CA ASP A 26 -8.64 -6.08 1.38
C ASP A 26 -7.21 -6.07 0.86
N VAL A 27 -6.26 -5.88 1.78
CA VAL A 27 -4.84 -5.75 1.43
C VAL A 27 -4.29 -7.04 0.84
N GLU A 28 -4.67 -8.18 1.40
CA GLU A 28 -4.19 -9.48 0.92
C GLU A 28 -4.65 -9.75 -0.51
N ALA A 29 -5.92 -9.48 -0.81
CA ALA A 29 -6.45 -9.64 -2.16
C ALA A 29 -5.77 -8.68 -3.15
N ARG A 30 -5.53 -7.44 -2.71
CA ARG A 30 -4.85 -6.45 -3.56
C ARG A 30 -3.40 -6.84 -3.82
N LEU A 31 -2.72 -7.39 -2.82
CA LEU A 31 -1.35 -7.89 -2.97
C LEU A 31 -1.30 -9.00 -4.03
N GLU A 32 -2.25 -9.93 -4.01
CA GLU A 32 -2.32 -10.97 -5.02
C GLU A 32 -2.55 -10.41 -6.42
N GLN A 33 -3.37 -9.37 -6.56
CA GLN A 33 -3.54 -8.68 -7.83
C GLN A 33 -2.23 -8.08 -8.32
N HIS A 34 -1.48 -7.43 -7.42
CA HIS A 34 -0.17 -6.86 -7.77
C HIS A 34 0.80 -7.97 -8.21
N ARG A 35 0.84 -9.09 -7.49
CA ARG A 35 1.69 -10.23 -7.82
C ARG A 35 1.35 -10.84 -9.16
N ALA A 36 0.07 -10.84 -9.51
CA ALA A 36 -0.42 -11.36 -10.79
C ALA A 36 -0.21 -10.38 -11.96
N GLY A 37 0.36 -9.20 -11.71
CA GLY A 37 0.55 -8.18 -12.73
C GLY A 37 -0.73 -7.43 -13.10
N LYS A 38 -1.79 -7.58 -12.30
CA LYS A 38 -3.10 -6.95 -12.53
C LYS A 38 -3.34 -5.74 -11.62
N GLY A 39 -2.38 -5.41 -10.77
CA GLY A 39 -2.46 -4.26 -9.88
C GLY A 39 -1.94 -3.00 -10.53
N ALA A 40 -1.26 -2.16 -9.73
CA ALA A 40 -0.71 -0.91 -10.23
C ALA A 40 0.38 -1.17 -11.28
N LYS A 41 0.45 -0.30 -12.27
CA LYS A 41 1.48 -0.35 -13.31
C LYS A 41 2.89 -0.31 -12.70
N TYR A 42 3.06 0.46 -11.63
CA TYR A 42 4.35 0.58 -10.94
C TYR A 42 4.88 -0.77 -10.46
N THR A 43 4.02 -1.66 -9.98
CA THR A 43 4.45 -2.94 -9.39
C THR A 43 4.73 -4.02 -10.44
N ARG A 44 4.32 -3.81 -11.68
CA ARG A 44 4.55 -4.79 -12.75
C ARG A 44 6.04 -4.93 -13.04
N GLY A 45 6.52 -6.17 -13.07
CA GLY A 45 7.92 -6.46 -13.35
C GLY A 45 8.88 -6.08 -12.22
N ARG A 46 8.38 -5.69 -11.05
CA ARG A 46 9.21 -5.32 -9.89
C ARG A 46 9.17 -6.36 -8.78
N GLY A 47 8.65 -7.55 -9.06
CA GLY A 47 8.61 -8.64 -8.07
C GLY A 47 10.00 -9.13 -7.69
N PRO A 48 10.07 -9.87 -6.59
CA PRO A 48 8.97 -10.23 -5.71
C PRO A 48 8.44 -9.04 -4.91
N LEU A 49 7.14 -9.10 -4.56
CA LEU A 49 6.47 -8.05 -3.81
C LEU A 49 6.20 -8.53 -2.39
N GLU A 50 6.55 -7.72 -1.41
CA GLU A 50 6.38 -8.04 0.00
C GLU A 50 5.59 -6.94 0.70
N LEU A 51 4.53 -7.33 1.43
CA LEU A 51 3.79 -6.37 2.27
C LEU A 51 4.63 -6.09 3.51
N VAL A 52 5.07 -4.84 3.68
CA VAL A 52 5.97 -4.47 4.77
C VAL A 52 5.33 -3.50 5.79
N TYR A 53 4.18 -2.91 5.46
CA TYR A 53 3.50 -1.97 6.34
C TYR A 53 2.04 -1.85 5.96
N ARG A 54 1.16 -1.70 6.95
CA ARG A 54 -0.23 -1.28 6.72
C ARG A 54 -0.76 -0.50 7.91
N GLU A 55 -1.68 0.41 7.63
CA GLU A 55 -2.24 1.33 8.59
C GLU A 55 -3.75 1.42 8.35
N ALA A 56 -4.54 1.23 9.41
CA ALA A 56 -5.99 1.31 9.32
C ALA A 56 -6.45 2.77 9.26
N CYS A 57 -7.42 3.03 8.39
CA CYS A 57 -8.07 4.34 8.26
C CYS A 57 -9.58 4.17 8.38
N HIS A 58 -10.26 5.21 8.87
CA HIS A 58 -11.70 5.16 9.11
C HIS A 58 -12.53 5.30 7.85
N SER A 59 -11.97 5.88 6.78
CA SER A 59 -12.68 6.14 5.55
C SER A 59 -11.73 6.15 4.36
N ARG A 60 -12.29 6.04 3.16
CA ARG A 60 -11.51 6.16 1.92
C ARG A 60 -10.84 7.53 1.78
N PRO A 61 -11.54 8.67 2.04
CA PRO A 61 -10.87 9.97 1.98
C PRO A 61 -9.69 10.09 2.93
N GLU A 62 -9.79 9.53 4.15
CA GLU A 62 -8.68 9.51 5.10
C GLU A 62 -7.51 8.71 4.55
N ALA A 63 -7.79 7.52 4.00
CA ALA A 63 -6.76 6.67 3.41
C ALA A 63 -6.07 7.35 2.24
N LEU A 64 -6.82 8.05 1.38
CA LEU A 64 -6.26 8.81 0.26
C LEU A 64 -5.35 9.94 0.73
N ARG A 65 -5.75 10.67 1.78
CA ARG A 65 -4.91 11.72 2.36
C ARG A 65 -3.61 11.15 2.91
N ARG A 66 -3.70 10.02 3.59
CA ARG A 66 -2.54 9.36 4.17
C ARG A 66 -1.60 8.82 3.08
N GLU A 67 -2.18 8.22 2.03
CA GLU A 67 -1.41 7.76 0.88
C GLU A 67 -0.60 8.90 0.25
N ARG A 68 -1.24 10.06 0.04
CA ARG A 68 -0.57 11.23 -0.52
C ARG A 68 0.58 11.69 0.38
N ALA A 69 0.34 11.72 1.70
CA ALA A 69 1.36 12.12 2.66
C ALA A 69 2.56 11.18 2.62
N ILE A 70 2.32 9.88 2.58
CA ILE A 70 3.39 8.87 2.53
C ILE A 70 4.16 8.96 1.21
N LYS A 71 3.45 9.13 0.08
CA LYS A 71 4.09 9.25 -1.23
C LYS A 71 5.03 10.45 -1.34
N ARG A 72 4.77 11.51 -0.56
CA ARG A 72 5.63 12.69 -0.52
C ARG A 72 6.83 12.53 0.40
N MET A 73 6.86 11.52 1.25
CA MET A 73 7.97 11.28 2.16
C MET A 73 9.22 10.88 1.39
N ARG A 74 10.38 11.28 1.92
CA ARG A 74 11.65 10.77 1.45
C ARG A 74 11.73 9.28 1.76
N ARG A 75 12.56 8.56 1.01
CA ARG A 75 12.73 7.12 1.20
C ARG A 75 13.09 6.76 2.65
N SER A 76 13.98 7.53 3.28
CA SER A 76 14.36 7.29 4.68
C SER A 76 13.18 7.43 5.64
N ALA A 77 12.28 8.40 5.40
CA ALA A 77 11.08 8.57 6.21
C ALA A 77 10.09 7.43 6.01
N LYS A 78 9.93 6.95 4.77
CA LYS A 78 9.09 5.78 4.49
C LYS A 78 9.63 4.54 5.19
N ALA A 79 10.94 4.33 5.14
CA ALA A 79 11.59 3.20 5.78
C ALA A 79 11.41 3.24 7.31
N ALA A 80 11.30 4.41 7.90
CA ALA A 80 11.07 4.57 9.34
C ALA A 80 9.68 4.13 9.78
N LEU A 81 8.73 3.96 8.86
CA LEU A 81 7.40 3.42 9.16
C LEU A 81 7.42 1.90 9.37
N LEU A 82 8.43 1.22 8.86
CA LEU A 82 8.52 -0.24 8.85
C LEU A 82 8.90 -0.83 10.19
#